data_a554a6bd06621d2087647bc64065cc7c
#
_entry.id   a554a6bd06621d2087647bc64065cc7c
#
_cell.length_a   1.000
_cell.length_b   1.000
_cell.length_c   1.000
_cell.angle_alpha   90.00
_cell.angle_beta   90.00
_cell.angle_gamma   90.00
#
_symmetry.space_group_name_H-M   'P 1'
#
loop_
_entity.id
_entity.type
_entity.pdbx_description
1 polymer ?
#
loop_
_entity_poly.entity_id
_entity_poly.type
_entity_poly.pdbx_seq_one_letter_code
_entity_poly.pdbx_strand_id
1 'polypeptide(L)'
;MRLNNCKKVSQLNKGFTLVELIVSIAIFAIVGVAIAAFFSMSMTQYKANSNEVNVQTESQMTWKRLESNILITNAGIWTPSDSQIDLYRYSKGAAHEYTMTSIYYDNSGSSHNIYYQDYYLDDNNEWVVDGDSQVFASLVTNFKIELFDAEGKRIKDSSLAKKPVKAKATINYEANDRKYDAENTVSIRNSIIATDNIRTIIENVEAYEKMI
;
A
#
# COMPACT_ATOMS: atom_id res chain seq x y z
N MET A 1 29.37 -69.80 56.25
CA MET A 1 28.00 -69.39 56.05
C MET A 1 27.88 -67.90 56.50
N ARG A 2 27.96 -66.92 55.57
CA ARG A 2 27.94 -65.51 55.89
C ARG A 2 26.58 -64.95 55.53
N LEU A 3 25.83 -64.55 56.54
CA LEU A 3 24.55 -63.87 56.36
C LEU A 3 24.79 -62.39 55.98
N ASN A 4 24.40 -61.99 54.78
CA ASN A 4 24.42 -60.64 54.33
C ASN A 4 23.28 -59.82 54.98
N ASN A 5 23.66 -58.91 55.84
CA ASN A 5 22.74 -57.89 56.39
C ASN A 5 22.32 -56.88 55.30
N CYS A 6 21.17 -57.08 54.75
CA CYS A 6 20.55 -56.10 53.88
C CYS A 6 20.02 -54.87 54.72
N LYS A 7 20.79 -53.80 54.74
CA LYS A 7 20.32 -52.55 55.36
C LYS A 7 19.20 -51.99 54.50
N LYS A 8 17.97 -52.12 55.00
CA LYS A 8 16.78 -51.49 54.46
C LYS A 8 16.89 -49.97 54.71
N VAL A 9 17.26 -49.20 53.65
CA VAL A 9 17.19 -47.70 53.68
C VAL A 9 15.72 -47.33 53.70
N SER A 10 15.21 -47.04 54.89
CA SER A 10 13.88 -46.43 54.99
C SER A 10 13.92 -45.01 54.41
N GLN A 11 13.44 -44.84 53.20
CA GLN A 11 13.16 -43.50 52.66
C GLN A 11 12.06 -42.92 53.53
N LEU A 12 12.44 -41.94 54.35
CA LEU A 12 11.50 -41.08 55.06
C LEU A 12 10.74 -40.25 54.01
N ASN A 13 9.53 -40.69 53.67
CA ASN A 13 8.57 -39.90 52.95
C ASN A 13 8.18 -38.73 53.87
N LYS A 14 8.93 -37.63 53.79
CA LYS A 14 8.51 -36.36 54.43
C LYS A 14 7.37 -35.83 53.60
N GLY A 15 6.14 -35.95 54.14
CA GLY A 15 4.94 -35.31 53.57
C GLY A 15 5.10 -33.76 53.61
N PHE A 16 4.52 -33.08 52.63
CA PHE A 16 4.46 -31.63 52.62
C PHE A 16 3.72 -31.14 53.86
N THR A 17 4.24 -30.10 54.49
CA THR A 17 3.55 -29.40 55.56
C THR A 17 2.47 -28.50 54.99
N LEU A 18 1.40 -28.25 55.75
CA LEU A 18 0.31 -27.34 55.35
C LEU A 18 0.84 -25.92 55.04
N VAL A 19 1.87 -25.48 55.77
CA VAL A 19 2.52 -24.19 55.58
C VAL A 19 3.29 -24.14 54.23
N GLU A 20 4.01 -25.17 53.87
CA GLU A 20 4.69 -25.26 52.55
C GLU A 20 3.70 -25.22 51.40
N LEU A 21 2.54 -25.84 51.55
CA LEU A 21 1.49 -25.79 50.51
C LEU A 21 0.95 -24.36 50.33
N ILE A 22 0.64 -23.66 51.43
CA ILE A 22 0.12 -22.29 51.39
C ILE A 22 1.14 -21.35 50.78
N VAL A 23 2.39 -21.43 51.19
CA VAL A 23 3.48 -20.58 50.64
C VAL A 23 3.69 -20.86 49.17
N SER A 24 3.64 -22.11 48.73
CA SER A 24 3.75 -22.48 47.33
C SER A 24 2.64 -21.87 46.48
N ILE A 25 1.37 -21.96 46.95
CA ILE A 25 0.23 -21.40 46.25
C ILE A 25 0.36 -19.85 46.16
N ALA A 26 0.80 -19.22 47.25
CA ALA A 26 1.01 -17.75 47.25
C ALA A 26 2.06 -17.32 46.24
N ILE A 27 3.19 -18.05 46.14
CA ILE A 27 4.23 -17.78 45.15
C ILE A 27 3.70 -18.00 43.74
N PHE A 28 2.99 -19.11 43.49
CA PHE A 28 2.38 -19.39 42.20
C PHE A 28 1.38 -18.32 41.79
N ALA A 29 0.59 -17.79 42.70
CA ALA A 29 -0.35 -16.70 42.42
C ALA A 29 0.39 -15.43 41.98
N ILE A 30 1.45 -15.03 42.67
CA ILE A 30 2.24 -13.85 42.31
C ILE A 30 2.91 -14.02 40.95
N VAL A 31 3.55 -15.15 40.71
CA VAL A 31 4.21 -15.46 39.43
C VAL A 31 3.19 -15.54 38.32
N GLY A 32 2.02 -16.14 38.55
CA GLY A 32 0.92 -16.24 37.58
C GLY A 32 0.42 -14.88 37.13
N VAL A 33 0.24 -13.93 38.04
CA VAL A 33 -0.15 -12.55 37.72
C VAL A 33 0.93 -11.84 36.89
N ALA A 34 2.21 -12.01 37.27
CA ALA A 34 3.33 -11.40 36.51
C ALA A 34 3.42 -11.94 35.08
N ILE A 35 3.24 -13.25 34.91
CA ILE A 35 3.21 -13.90 33.58
C ILE A 35 2.03 -13.39 32.76
N ALA A 36 0.83 -13.32 33.34
CA ALA A 36 -0.37 -12.84 32.65
C ALA A 36 -0.21 -11.37 32.20
N ALA A 37 0.34 -10.51 33.04
CA ALA A 37 0.64 -9.12 32.70
C ALA A 37 1.67 -9.03 31.55
N PHE A 38 2.71 -9.83 31.58
CA PHE A 38 3.72 -9.89 30.51
C PHE A 38 3.12 -10.33 29.18
N PHE A 39 2.28 -11.38 29.17
CA PHE A 39 1.60 -11.83 27.95
C PHE A 39 0.66 -10.78 27.40
N SER A 40 -0.12 -10.11 28.24
CA SER A 40 -1.02 -9.03 27.82
C SER A 40 -0.27 -7.89 27.14
N MET A 41 0.84 -7.44 27.75
CA MET A 41 1.68 -6.38 27.20
C MET A 41 2.34 -6.82 25.89
N SER A 42 2.89 -8.04 25.83
CA SER A 42 3.51 -8.60 24.64
C SER A 42 2.51 -8.71 23.48
N MET A 43 1.28 -9.14 23.74
CA MET A 43 0.23 -9.23 22.72
C MET A 43 -0.14 -7.86 22.15
N THR A 44 -0.24 -6.85 23.02
CA THR A 44 -0.54 -5.48 22.60
C THR A 44 0.58 -4.92 21.72
N GLN A 45 1.84 -5.13 22.10
CA GLN A 45 3.00 -4.73 21.31
C GLN A 45 3.08 -5.48 19.98
N TYR A 46 2.81 -6.79 20.00
CA TYR A 46 2.80 -7.59 18.77
C TYR A 46 1.77 -7.09 17.78
N LYS A 47 0.53 -6.82 18.22
CA LYS A 47 -0.51 -6.25 17.37
C LYS A 47 -0.11 -4.89 16.80
N ALA A 48 0.46 -4.03 17.62
CA ALA A 48 0.92 -2.71 17.18
C ALA A 48 2.01 -2.79 16.10
N ASN A 49 3.02 -3.64 16.33
CA ASN A 49 4.11 -3.83 15.37
C ASN A 49 3.65 -4.52 14.08
N SER A 50 2.76 -5.53 14.18
CA SER A 50 2.21 -6.22 13.01
C SER A 50 1.45 -5.25 12.10
N ASN A 51 0.66 -4.35 12.67
CA ASN A 51 -0.07 -3.34 11.90
C ASN A 51 0.86 -2.34 11.23
N GLU A 52 1.92 -1.92 11.93
CA GLU A 52 2.94 -1.02 11.36
C GLU A 52 3.63 -1.67 10.16
N VAL A 53 4.06 -2.92 10.28
CA VAL A 53 4.66 -3.69 9.18
C VAL A 53 3.70 -3.84 8.00
N ASN A 54 2.42 -4.11 8.25
CA ASN A 54 1.41 -4.21 7.20
C ASN A 54 1.25 -2.91 6.43
N VAL A 55 1.13 -1.77 7.13
CA VAL A 55 1.01 -0.45 6.48
C VAL A 55 2.26 -0.08 5.71
N GLN A 56 3.46 -0.34 6.27
CA GLN A 56 4.72 -0.12 5.56
C GLN A 56 4.83 -0.97 4.29
N THR A 57 4.43 -2.23 4.36
CA THR A 57 4.43 -3.14 3.23
C THR A 57 3.44 -2.68 2.16
N GLU A 58 2.21 -2.34 2.55
CA GLU A 58 1.19 -1.80 1.65
C GLU A 58 1.67 -0.51 0.98
N SER A 59 2.24 0.41 1.75
CA SER A 59 2.80 1.66 1.24
C SER A 59 3.90 1.42 0.20
N GLN A 60 4.84 0.50 0.47
CA GLN A 60 5.91 0.16 -0.46
C GLN A 60 5.39 -0.51 -1.73
N MET A 61 4.41 -1.41 -1.61
CA MET A 61 3.79 -2.08 -2.75
C MET A 61 3.01 -1.09 -3.61
N THR A 62 2.20 -0.25 -2.99
CA THR A 62 1.44 0.81 -3.67
C THR A 62 2.38 1.72 -4.44
N TRP A 63 3.46 2.14 -3.81
CA TRP A 63 4.45 2.99 -4.44
C TRP A 63 5.08 2.32 -5.66
N LYS A 64 5.55 1.08 -5.53
CA LYS A 64 6.15 0.33 -6.65
C LYS A 64 5.17 0.13 -7.81
N ARG A 65 3.90 -0.14 -7.51
CA ARG A 65 2.85 -0.25 -8.54
C ARG A 65 2.63 1.08 -9.24
N LEU A 66 2.52 2.18 -8.48
CA LEU A 66 2.34 3.52 -9.05
C LEU A 66 3.53 3.93 -9.91
N GLU A 67 4.75 3.76 -9.41
CA GLU A 67 5.98 4.00 -10.16
C GLU A 67 6.02 3.20 -11.45
N SER A 68 5.76 1.89 -11.39
CA SER A 68 5.73 1.01 -12.56
C SER A 68 4.72 1.49 -13.60
N ASN A 69 3.49 1.85 -13.17
CA ASN A 69 2.46 2.34 -14.08
C ASN A 69 2.85 3.66 -14.74
N ILE A 70 3.45 4.59 -13.99
CA ILE A 70 3.96 5.86 -14.54
C ILE A 70 5.10 5.62 -15.53
N LEU A 71 6.04 4.71 -15.24
CA LEU A 71 7.21 4.45 -16.08
C LEU A 71 6.86 3.78 -17.40
N ILE A 72 5.81 2.96 -17.47
CA ILE A 72 5.36 2.32 -18.73
C ILE A 72 4.44 3.21 -19.57
N THR A 73 3.99 4.33 -19.02
CA THR A 73 3.17 5.32 -19.72
C THR A 73 4.00 5.95 -20.83
N ASN A 74 3.47 5.98 -22.05
CA ASN A 74 4.20 6.45 -23.24
C ASN A 74 3.37 7.35 -24.17
N ALA A 75 2.07 7.49 -23.94
CA ALA A 75 1.21 8.33 -24.75
C ALA A 75 0.87 9.65 -24.06
N GLY A 76 0.53 9.62 -22.79
CA GLY A 76 0.22 10.83 -22.04
C GLY A 76 -0.05 10.54 -20.57
N ILE A 77 -0.09 11.59 -19.76
CA ILE A 77 -0.42 11.54 -18.34
C ILE A 77 -1.24 12.77 -17.99
N TRP A 78 -2.31 12.58 -17.21
CA TRP A 78 -3.19 13.63 -16.79
C TRP A 78 -3.64 13.46 -15.33
N THR A 79 -3.85 14.55 -14.63
CA THR A 79 -4.43 14.58 -13.29
C THR A 79 -5.75 15.36 -13.33
N PRO A 80 -6.91 14.67 -13.55
CA PRO A 80 -8.23 15.32 -13.59
C PRO A 80 -8.56 16.02 -12.29
N SER A 81 -8.06 15.48 -11.19
CA SER A 81 -8.16 16.05 -9.85
C SER A 81 -6.87 15.81 -9.07
N ASP A 82 -6.76 16.42 -7.88
CA ASP A 82 -5.62 16.17 -6.99
C ASP A 82 -5.58 14.71 -6.46
N SER A 83 -6.70 13.96 -6.57
CA SER A 83 -6.85 12.58 -6.10
C SER A 83 -7.02 11.56 -7.22
N GLN A 84 -6.70 11.92 -8.45
CA GLN A 84 -6.81 11.06 -9.62
C GLN A 84 -5.68 11.30 -10.61
N ILE A 85 -5.19 10.21 -11.22
CA ILE A 85 -4.24 10.25 -12.32
C ILE A 85 -4.69 9.28 -13.41
N ASP A 86 -4.69 9.75 -14.64
CA ASP A 86 -4.97 8.99 -15.85
C ASP A 86 -3.66 8.79 -16.65
N LEU A 87 -3.36 7.53 -16.93
CA LEU A 87 -2.11 7.08 -17.54
C LEU A 87 -2.40 6.47 -18.92
N TYR A 88 -1.99 7.14 -19.98
CA TYR A 88 -2.28 6.75 -21.34
C TYR A 88 -1.12 6.01 -21.97
N ARG A 89 -1.43 4.93 -22.69
CA ARG A 89 -0.45 4.06 -23.36
C ARG A 89 -0.83 3.84 -24.81
N TYR A 90 0.18 3.77 -25.65
CA TYR A 90 0.05 3.38 -27.02
C TYR A 90 0.86 2.12 -27.32
N SER A 91 0.26 1.16 -28.00
CA SER A 91 0.90 -0.11 -28.39
C SER A 91 0.50 -0.47 -29.82
N LYS A 92 1.39 -0.20 -30.76
CA LYS A 92 1.15 -0.45 -32.18
C LYS A 92 0.88 -1.91 -32.47
N GLY A 93 -0.24 -2.18 -33.16
CA GLY A 93 -0.64 -3.53 -33.57
C GLY A 93 -1.25 -4.38 -32.45
N ALA A 94 -1.55 -3.81 -31.27
CA ALA A 94 -2.37 -4.43 -30.26
C ALA A 94 -3.84 -4.43 -30.68
N ALA A 95 -4.67 -5.26 -30.05
CA ALA A 95 -6.13 -5.31 -30.30
C ALA A 95 -6.79 -3.95 -30.06
N HIS A 96 -6.29 -3.23 -29.04
CA HIS A 96 -6.61 -1.84 -28.76
C HIS A 96 -5.28 -1.09 -28.68
N GLU A 97 -5.02 -0.23 -29.66
CA GLU A 97 -3.74 0.48 -29.75
C GLU A 97 -3.58 1.51 -28.61
N TYR A 98 -4.68 2.13 -28.20
CA TYR A 98 -4.68 3.09 -27.10
C TYR A 98 -5.42 2.56 -25.89
N THR A 99 -4.76 2.56 -24.74
CA THR A 99 -5.32 2.18 -23.45
C THR A 99 -5.08 3.27 -22.41
N MET A 100 -5.94 3.33 -21.41
CA MET A 100 -5.82 4.25 -20.28
C MET A 100 -6.02 3.49 -18.98
N THR A 101 -5.20 3.76 -17.98
CA THR A 101 -5.44 3.33 -16.61
C THR A 101 -5.72 4.55 -15.76
N SER A 102 -6.89 4.64 -15.17
CA SER A 102 -7.26 5.66 -14.19
C SER A 102 -7.01 5.12 -12.78
N ILE A 103 -6.21 5.83 -11.99
CA ILE A 103 -5.95 5.53 -10.58
C ILE A 103 -6.55 6.65 -9.76
N TYR A 104 -7.52 6.34 -8.91
CA TYR A 104 -8.29 7.36 -8.19
C TYR A 104 -8.60 6.92 -6.75
N TYR A 105 -8.77 7.92 -5.88
CA TYR A 105 -9.17 7.72 -4.51
C TYR A 105 -10.67 7.86 -4.36
N ASP A 106 -11.31 6.84 -3.79
CA ASP A 106 -12.74 6.87 -3.46
C ASP A 106 -12.93 6.89 -1.95
N ASN A 107 -13.57 7.94 -1.48
CA ASN A 107 -13.94 8.15 -0.08
C ASN A 107 -15.47 8.07 0.15
N SER A 108 -16.24 7.64 -0.85
CA SER A 108 -17.71 7.60 -0.79
C SER A 108 -18.26 6.47 0.08
N GLY A 109 -17.43 5.48 0.43
CA GLY A 109 -17.81 4.30 1.20
C GLY A 109 -17.20 4.26 2.60
N SER A 110 -17.46 3.15 3.30
CA SER A 110 -16.83 2.85 4.59
C SER A 110 -15.37 2.38 4.48
N SER A 111 -14.94 1.98 3.27
CA SER A 111 -13.59 1.56 2.96
C SER A 111 -12.89 2.64 2.15
N HIS A 112 -11.88 3.25 2.72
CA HIS A 112 -11.06 4.25 2.07
C HIS A 112 -9.95 3.57 1.29
N ASN A 113 -10.10 3.48 -0.03
CA ASN A 113 -9.18 2.78 -0.91
C ASN A 113 -8.79 3.65 -2.10
N ILE A 114 -7.62 3.39 -2.65
CA ILE A 114 -7.28 3.79 -4.00
C ILE A 114 -7.72 2.65 -4.90
N TYR A 115 -8.39 2.97 -6.00
CA TYR A 115 -8.81 2.04 -7.04
C TYR A 115 -8.07 2.30 -8.33
N TYR A 116 -8.02 1.32 -9.22
CA TYR A 116 -7.67 1.52 -10.61
C TYR A 116 -8.74 0.91 -11.51
N GLN A 117 -8.93 1.54 -12.66
CA GLN A 117 -9.84 1.13 -13.71
C GLN A 117 -9.12 1.25 -15.05
N ASP A 118 -9.12 0.18 -15.81
CA ASP A 118 -8.61 0.18 -17.17
C ASP A 118 -9.67 0.52 -18.19
N TYR A 119 -9.23 1.16 -19.28
CA TYR A 119 -10.05 1.57 -20.41
C TYR A 119 -9.28 1.32 -21.71
N TYR A 120 -10.01 1.12 -22.79
CA TYR A 120 -9.46 1.14 -24.14
C TYR A 120 -10.24 2.13 -25.01
N LEU A 121 -9.59 2.64 -26.05
CA LEU A 121 -10.22 3.47 -27.07
C LEU A 121 -10.85 2.55 -28.13
N ASP A 122 -12.14 2.71 -28.38
CA ASP A 122 -12.86 1.94 -29.40
C ASP A 122 -12.75 2.56 -30.80
N ASP A 123 -13.31 1.90 -31.81
CA ASP A 123 -13.31 2.38 -33.21
C ASP A 123 -14.10 3.67 -33.42
N ASN A 124 -14.97 4.05 -32.46
CA ASN A 124 -15.71 5.31 -32.46
C ASN A 124 -14.94 6.45 -31.76
N ASN A 125 -13.71 6.17 -31.32
CA ASN A 125 -12.90 7.08 -30.50
C ASN A 125 -13.58 7.41 -29.16
N GLU A 126 -14.20 6.41 -28.52
CA GLU A 126 -14.77 6.55 -27.17
C GLU A 126 -13.98 5.66 -26.19
N TRP A 127 -13.75 6.18 -24.97
CA TRP A 127 -13.13 5.41 -23.90
C TRP A 127 -14.14 4.41 -23.32
N VAL A 128 -13.87 3.14 -23.50
CA VAL A 128 -14.71 2.03 -23.02
C VAL A 128 -14.03 1.38 -21.83
N VAL A 129 -14.80 1.11 -20.78
CA VAL A 129 -14.32 0.43 -19.57
C VAL A 129 -13.87 -0.98 -19.91
N ASP A 130 -12.68 -1.37 -19.46
CA ASP A 130 -12.11 -2.71 -19.62
C ASP A 130 -12.09 -3.42 -18.25
N GLY A 131 -13.09 -4.27 -18.04
CA GLY A 131 -13.27 -5.02 -16.79
C GLY A 131 -13.78 -4.19 -15.62
N ASP A 132 -13.75 -4.79 -14.42
CA ASP A 132 -14.19 -4.14 -13.18
C ASP A 132 -13.05 -3.36 -12.53
N SER A 133 -13.40 -2.29 -11.79
CA SER A 133 -12.42 -1.55 -10.98
C SER A 133 -11.84 -2.45 -9.89
N GLN A 134 -10.55 -2.34 -9.64
CA GLN A 134 -9.84 -3.15 -8.66
C GLN A 134 -9.17 -2.27 -7.61
N VAL A 135 -9.00 -2.83 -6.41
CA VAL A 135 -8.30 -2.14 -5.32
C VAL A 135 -6.82 -2.05 -5.66
N PHE A 136 -6.32 -0.83 -5.72
CA PHE A 136 -4.91 -0.50 -5.92
C PHE A 136 -4.15 -0.43 -4.60
N ALA A 137 -4.75 0.21 -3.59
CA ALA A 137 -4.24 0.29 -2.22
C ALA A 137 -5.38 0.39 -1.23
N SER A 138 -5.19 -0.21 -0.05
CA SER A 138 -6.13 -0.21 1.07
C SER A 138 -5.61 0.63 2.24
N LEU A 139 -6.48 0.86 3.25
CA LEU A 139 -6.15 1.64 4.46
C LEU A 139 -5.74 3.10 4.18
N VAL A 140 -6.16 3.65 3.05
CA VAL A 140 -5.78 5.00 2.61
C VAL A 140 -6.80 6.00 3.13
N THR A 141 -6.32 7.06 3.78
CA THR A 141 -7.17 8.19 4.25
C THR A 141 -7.08 9.41 3.35
N ASN A 142 -6.02 9.50 2.54
CA ASN A 142 -5.85 10.55 1.56
C ASN A 142 -4.88 10.11 0.47
N PHE A 143 -5.17 10.52 -0.76
CA PHE A 143 -4.30 10.36 -1.92
C PHE A 143 -4.23 11.68 -2.67
N LYS A 144 -3.02 12.16 -2.89
CA LYS A 144 -2.76 13.36 -3.67
C LYS A 144 -1.65 13.11 -4.67
N ILE A 145 -1.86 13.54 -5.92
CA ILE A 145 -0.86 13.42 -6.97
C ILE A 145 -0.70 14.73 -7.72
N GLU A 146 0.54 15.10 -8.03
CA GLU A 146 0.90 16.36 -8.67
C GLU A 146 1.96 16.10 -9.74
N LEU A 147 1.79 16.76 -10.89
CA LEU A 147 2.76 16.72 -11.99
C LEU A 147 3.58 18.00 -12.03
N PHE A 148 4.86 17.88 -12.36
CA PHE A 148 5.79 19.00 -12.44
C PHE A 148 6.53 18.99 -13.78
N ASP A 149 6.73 20.18 -14.35
CA ASP A 149 7.56 20.43 -15.54
C ASP A 149 9.07 20.45 -15.22
N ALA A 150 9.89 20.71 -16.24
CA ALA A 150 11.35 20.76 -16.12
C ALA A 150 11.84 21.89 -15.21
N GLU A 151 11.08 22.96 -15.12
CA GLU A 151 11.34 24.12 -14.27
C GLU A 151 10.90 23.90 -12.81
N GLY A 152 10.30 22.75 -12.51
CA GLY A 152 9.77 22.40 -11.18
C GLY A 152 8.43 23.08 -10.86
N LYS A 153 7.75 23.62 -11.86
CA LYS A 153 6.43 24.23 -11.70
C LYS A 153 5.35 23.16 -11.80
N ARG A 154 4.36 23.20 -10.90
CA ARG A 154 3.19 22.31 -10.96
C ARG A 154 2.38 22.56 -12.22
N ILE A 155 2.04 21.48 -12.91
CA ILE A 155 1.16 21.51 -14.08
C ILE A 155 -0.28 21.44 -13.57
N LYS A 156 -1.03 22.55 -13.75
CA LYS A 156 -2.44 22.66 -13.31
C LYS A 156 -3.41 22.86 -14.47
N ASP A 157 -2.87 23.30 -15.62
CA ASP A 157 -3.69 23.72 -16.75
C ASP A 157 -3.54 22.71 -17.90
N SER A 158 -4.67 22.21 -18.31
CA SER A 158 -4.81 21.22 -19.38
C SER A 158 -4.89 21.85 -20.78
N SER A 159 -5.08 23.15 -20.87
CA SER A 159 -5.26 23.87 -22.15
C SER A 159 -3.99 23.86 -23.02
N LEU A 160 -2.82 23.62 -22.42
CA LEU A 160 -1.53 23.57 -23.08
C LEU A 160 -0.85 22.25 -22.78
N ALA A 161 -0.55 21.48 -23.82
CA ALA A 161 0.26 20.27 -23.70
C ALA A 161 1.62 20.61 -23.10
N LYS A 162 1.89 20.16 -21.89
CA LYS A 162 3.16 20.31 -21.17
C LYS A 162 3.80 18.96 -20.98
N LYS A 163 5.14 18.94 -20.96
CA LYS A 163 5.90 17.71 -20.70
C LYS A 163 6.16 17.58 -19.21
N PRO A 164 5.48 16.67 -18.50
CA PRO A 164 5.79 16.39 -17.11
C PRO A 164 7.13 15.63 -17.04
N VAL A 165 7.98 16.06 -16.11
CA VAL A 165 9.25 15.36 -15.84
C VAL A 165 9.24 14.67 -14.49
N LYS A 166 8.31 15.03 -13.61
CA LYS A 166 8.15 14.43 -12.29
C LYS A 166 6.67 14.31 -11.93
N ALA A 167 6.33 13.20 -11.30
CA ALA A 167 5.08 12.99 -10.60
C ALA A 167 5.37 12.82 -9.11
N LYS A 168 4.72 13.62 -8.26
CA LYS A 168 4.81 13.52 -6.81
C LYS A 168 3.51 12.99 -6.28
N ALA A 169 3.54 11.88 -5.54
CA ALA A 169 2.39 11.34 -4.85
C ALA A 169 2.57 11.41 -3.34
N THR A 170 1.50 11.79 -2.66
CA THR A 170 1.37 11.79 -1.20
C THR A 170 0.20 10.89 -0.85
N ILE A 171 0.45 9.86 -0.06
CA ILE A 171 -0.54 8.87 0.38
C ILE A 171 -0.51 8.81 1.90
N ASN A 172 -1.65 9.08 2.52
CA ASN A 172 -1.79 8.94 3.96
C ASN A 172 -2.54 7.64 4.25
N TYR A 173 -2.04 6.88 5.21
CA TYR A 173 -2.64 5.62 5.66
C TYR A 173 -3.07 5.74 7.10
N GLU A 174 -4.10 4.99 7.49
CA GLU A 174 -4.53 4.87 8.87
C GLU A 174 -4.82 3.41 9.23
N ALA A 175 -4.20 2.94 10.30
CA ALA A 175 -4.46 1.62 10.86
C ALA A 175 -4.44 1.70 12.39
N ASN A 176 -5.54 1.28 13.05
CA ASN A 176 -5.68 1.26 14.49
C ASN A 176 -5.32 2.60 15.18
N ASP A 177 -5.95 3.68 14.74
CA ASP A 177 -5.77 5.05 15.24
C ASP A 177 -4.35 5.63 15.06
N ARG A 178 -3.51 4.98 14.27
CA ARG A 178 -2.19 5.49 13.89
C ARG A 178 -2.18 5.92 12.43
N LYS A 179 -1.61 7.10 12.18
CA LYS A 179 -1.47 7.69 10.86
C LYS A 179 -0.05 7.51 10.35
N TYR A 180 0.06 7.22 9.06
CA TYR A 180 1.32 7.03 8.35
C TYR A 180 1.28 7.85 7.07
N ASP A 181 2.31 8.63 6.84
CA ASP A 181 2.43 9.49 5.67
C ASP A 181 3.54 8.95 4.77
N ALA A 182 3.21 8.70 3.51
CA ALA A 182 4.16 8.32 2.48
C ALA A 182 4.15 9.37 1.38
N GLU A 183 5.31 10.00 1.17
CA GLU A 183 5.52 10.95 0.10
C GLU A 183 6.69 10.50 -0.76
N ASN A 184 6.45 10.39 -2.06
CA ASN A 184 7.49 10.00 -3.01
C ASN A 184 7.35 10.74 -4.34
N THR A 185 8.45 10.76 -5.10
CA THR A 185 8.52 11.41 -6.40
C THR A 185 9.10 10.45 -7.43
N VAL A 186 8.40 10.30 -8.55
CA VAL A 186 8.86 9.54 -9.74
C VAL A 186 9.35 10.51 -10.79
N SER A 187 10.52 10.22 -11.36
CA SER A 187 11.00 10.90 -12.56
C SER A 187 10.41 10.23 -13.80
N ILE A 188 9.71 11.00 -14.61
CA ILE A 188 9.08 10.54 -15.85
C ILE A 188 10.16 10.56 -16.93
N ARG A 189 10.52 9.39 -17.45
CA ARG A 189 11.61 9.23 -18.42
C ARG A 189 11.13 9.32 -19.86
N ASN A 190 9.87 8.98 -20.11
CA ASN A 190 9.28 9.01 -21.43
C ASN A 190 8.94 10.45 -21.80
N SER A 191 9.13 10.80 -23.07
CA SER A 191 8.66 12.08 -23.61
C SER A 191 7.15 12.03 -23.82
N ILE A 192 6.41 12.23 -22.74
CA ILE A 192 4.95 12.24 -22.75
C ILE A 192 4.43 13.67 -22.52
N ILE A 193 3.15 13.89 -22.77
CA ILE A 193 2.49 15.17 -22.57
C ILE A 193 1.47 15.05 -21.44
N ALA A 194 1.31 16.15 -20.67
CA ALA A 194 0.24 16.27 -19.68
C ALA A 194 -0.90 17.08 -20.30
N THR A 195 -2.03 16.43 -20.57
CA THR A 195 -3.19 17.08 -21.14
C THR A 195 -4.46 16.28 -20.83
N ASP A 196 -5.58 16.96 -20.66
CA ASP A 196 -6.92 16.35 -20.58
C ASP A 196 -7.47 16.02 -21.97
N ASN A 197 -6.93 16.63 -23.03
CA ASN A 197 -7.42 16.47 -24.39
C ASN A 197 -6.59 15.44 -25.20
N ILE A 198 -6.24 14.34 -24.55
CA ILE A 198 -5.44 13.29 -25.19
C ILE A 198 -6.14 12.67 -26.40
N ARG A 199 -7.48 12.63 -26.39
CA ARG A 199 -8.28 12.16 -27.51
C ARG A 199 -8.01 12.98 -28.78
N THR A 200 -8.08 14.30 -28.68
CA THR A 200 -7.79 15.20 -29.81
C THR A 200 -6.35 15.04 -30.32
N ILE A 201 -5.43 14.74 -29.43
CA ILE A 201 -4.02 14.49 -29.77
C ILE A 201 -3.88 13.17 -30.51
N ILE A 202 -4.56 12.11 -30.06
CA ILE A 202 -4.56 10.79 -30.69
C ILE A 202 -5.18 10.87 -32.11
N GLU A 203 -6.25 11.63 -32.30
CA GLU A 203 -6.87 11.86 -33.61
C GLU A 203 -5.93 12.58 -34.59
N ASN A 204 -4.95 13.34 -34.08
CA ASN A 204 -3.92 14.02 -34.86
C ASN A 204 -2.55 13.34 -34.68
N VAL A 205 -2.41 12.09 -35.12
CA VAL A 205 -1.18 11.27 -34.94
C VAL A 205 0.09 11.99 -35.38
N GLU A 206 0.06 12.72 -36.53
CA GLU A 206 1.21 13.50 -36.99
C GLU A 206 1.60 14.67 -36.06
N ALA A 207 0.61 15.30 -35.42
CA ALA A 207 0.85 16.33 -34.42
C ALA A 207 1.39 15.71 -33.12
N TYR A 208 0.89 14.55 -32.77
CA TYR A 208 1.34 13.78 -31.60
C TYR A 208 2.80 13.34 -31.73
N GLU A 209 3.21 12.75 -32.88
CA GLU A 209 4.58 12.33 -33.14
C GLU A 209 5.60 13.48 -33.09
N LYS A 210 5.18 14.71 -33.42
CA LYS A 210 6.02 15.92 -33.32
C LYS A 210 6.12 16.47 -31.89
N MET A 211 5.21 16.07 -30.98
CA MET A 211 5.16 16.56 -29.59
C MET A 211 5.95 15.67 -28.62
N ILE A 212 6.12 14.39 -28.94
CA ILE A 212 6.94 13.45 -28.18
C ILE A 212 8.35 13.42 -28.72
#